data_f60944857754b23857800f3fbc2eca20
#
_entry.id   f60944857754b23857800f3fbc2eca20
#
_cell.length_a   1.000
_cell.length_b   1.000
_cell.length_c   1.000
_cell.angle_alpha   90.00
_cell.angle_beta   90.00
_cell.angle_gamma   90.00
#
_symmetry.space_group_name_H-M   'P 1'
#
loop_
_entity.id
_entity.type
_entity.pdbx_description
1 polymer ?
#
loop_
_entity_poly.entity_id
_entity_poly.type
_entity_poly.pdbx_seq_one_letter_code
_entity_poly.pdbx_strand_id
1 'polypeptide(L)'
;MRRFYTKKNKMRKKVEFGSKKIGDNERVPFIAEIGVNHLGKISNALELVESAVRAGSDFLKFQTYIAEERYDKNNPRYKEFTSLLKDWELSRDEQIEMWNLAKSLGAEVFTSVYELKSIEFAEKMGTIGYKIAAFEMKNKPLLKEVFKTKKPIIISCGMTNLDEINELVNFLNENNAKYILLHVVSSYPLEERHSYLSKINILKQKFKCPIG
;
A
#
# COMPACT_ATOMS: atom_id res chain seq x y z
N MET A 1 20.46 -29.63 -30.60
CA MET A 1 20.38 -28.16 -30.44
C MET A 1 18.94 -27.74 -30.11
N ARG A 2 18.63 -27.48 -28.86
CA ARG A 2 17.31 -26.97 -28.47
C ARG A 2 17.31 -25.46 -28.61
N ARG A 3 16.54 -24.92 -29.58
CA ARG A 3 16.29 -23.50 -29.73
C ARG A 3 15.49 -23.04 -28.51
N PHE A 4 16.10 -22.30 -27.60
CA PHE A 4 15.40 -21.52 -26.59
C PHE A 4 14.63 -20.42 -27.33
N TYR A 5 13.32 -20.60 -27.45
CA TYR A 5 12.42 -19.52 -27.86
C TYR A 5 12.45 -18.45 -26.76
N THR A 6 13.23 -17.41 -26.97
CA THR A 6 13.08 -16.16 -26.22
C THR A 6 11.76 -15.53 -26.62
N LYS A 7 10.68 -15.85 -25.88
CA LYS A 7 9.48 -15.00 -25.93
C LYS A 7 9.95 -13.58 -25.63
N LYS A 8 9.84 -12.66 -26.61
CA LYS A 8 10.03 -11.22 -26.39
C LYS A 8 9.13 -10.85 -25.20
N ASN A 9 9.72 -10.65 -24.03
CA ASN A 9 9.00 -10.16 -22.86
C ASN A 9 8.45 -8.77 -23.24
N LYS A 10 7.13 -8.69 -23.47
CA LYS A 10 6.47 -7.43 -23.74
C LYS A 10 6.63 -6.59 -22.47
N MET A 11 7.34 -5.45 -22.55
CA MET A 11 7.58 -4.56 -21.41
C MET A 11 6.25 -4.27 -20.70
N ARG A 12 6.25 -4.35 -19.38
CA ARG A 12 5.09 -4.02 -18.54
C ARG A 12 4.85 -2.51 -18.56
N LYS A 13 3.61 -2.12 -18.33
CA LYS A 13 3.27 -0.69 -18.17
C LYS A 13 4.03 -0.15 -16.96
N LYS A 14 4.63 1.02 -17.10
CA LYS A 14 5.22 1.76 -15.98
C LYS A 14 4.14 2.60 -15.29
N VAL A 15 4.28 2.84 -14.00
CA VAL A 15 3.39 3.67 -13.21
C VAL A 15 4.20 4.81 -12.58
N GLU A 16 3.77 6.03 -12.78
CA GLU A 16 4.26 7.19 -12.05
C GLU A 16 3.67 7.17 -10.65
N PHE A 17 4.52 7.19 -9.63
CA PHE A 17 4.16 7.22 -8.23
C PHE A 17 4.99 8.31 -7.54
N GLY A 18 4.35 9.41 -7.17
CA GLY A 18 5.07 10.62 -6.77
C GLY A 18 6.08 11.04 -7.84
N SER A 19 7.29 11.37 -7.44
CA SER A 19 8.40 11.76 -8.31
C SER A 19 9.07 10.59 -9.04
N LYS A 20 8.69 9.35 -8.75
CA LYS A 20 9.36 8.15 -9.28
C LYS A 20 8.52 7.45 -10.36
N LYS A 21 9.21 6.83 -11.30
CA LYS A 21 8.62 5.91 -12.27
C LYS A 21 8.91 4.47 -11.83
N ILE A 22 7.85 3.67 -11.67
CA ILE A 22 7.94 2.29 -11.18
C ILE A 22 7.64 1.32 -12.31
N GLY A 23 8.49 0.34 -12.51
CA GLY A 23 8.33 -0.68 -13.56
C GLY A 23 9.65 -1.29 -14.02
N ASP A 24 9.62 -2.01 -15.16
CA ASP A 24 10.79 -2.66 -15.69
C ASP A 24 11.91 -1.66 -16.04
N ASN A 25 13.12 -2.00 -15.64
CA ASN A 25 14.34 -1.20 -15.85
C ASN A 25 14.36 0.16 -15.12
N GLU A 26 13.48 0.38 -14.17
CA GLU A 26 13.55 1.52 -13.27
C GLU A 26 14.26 1.14 -11.96
N ARG A 27 14.83 2.12 -11.27
CA ARG A 27 15.35 1.91 -9.92
C ARG A 27 14.19 1.52 -8.98
N VAL A 28 14.41 0.51 -8.16
CA VAL A 28 13.45 0.11 -7.13
C VAL A 28 13.42 1.18 -6.04
N PRO A 29 12.27 1.83 -5.77
CA PRO A 29 12.20 2.80 -4.70
C PRO A 29 12.18 2.13 -3.33
N PHE A 30 12.77 2.78 -2.35
CA PHE A 30 12.74 2.36 -0.96
C PHE A 30 11.62 3.09 -0.21
N ILE A 31 10.70 2.33 0.36
CA ILE A 31 9.55 2.86 1.12
C ILE A 31 9.79 2.60 2.60
N ALA A 32 9.87 3.65 3.41
CA ALA A 32 9.88 3.49 4.85
C ALA A 32 8.45 3.31 5.37
N GLU A 33 8.21 2.18 6.02
CA GLU A 33 6.93 1.83 6.61
C GLU A 33 6.84 2.41 8.04
N ILE A 34 6.27 3.61 8.18
CA ILE A 34 6.00 4.20 9.50
C ILE A 34 4.82 3.47 10.15
N GLY A 35 3.76 3.23 9.35
CA GLY A 35 2.63 2.40 9.72
C GLY A 35 2.02 2.76 11.06
N VAL A 36 2.00 1.79 11.97
CA VAL A 36 1.59 1.96 13.38
C VAL A 36 2.76 1.73 14.36
N ASN A 37 4.01 1.77 13.88
CA ASN A 37 5.20 1.52 14.70
C ASN A 37 5.41 2.61 15.78
N HIS A 38 4.72 3.72 15.68
CA HIS A 38 4.68 4.78 16.69
C HIS A 38 3.89 4.38 17.95
N LEU A 39 3.11 3.28 17.91
CA LEU A 39 2.33 2.74 19.05
C LEU A 39 1.43 3.81 19.72
N GLY A 40 0.74 4.63 18.92
CA GLY A 40 -0.17 5.67 19.39
C GLY A 40 0.52 6.90 20.01
N LYS A 41 1.84 7.04 19.88
CA LYS A 41 2.60 8.19 20.45
C LYS A 41 3.10 9.08 19.34
N ILE A 42 2.67 10.33 19.33
CA ILE A 42 3.10 11.31 18.31
C ILE A 42 4.60 11.53 18.34
N SER A 43 5.23 11.59 19.52
CA SER A 43 6.69 11.74 19.61
C SER A 43 7.46 10.66 18.86
N ASN A 44 7.01 9.40 18.97
CA ASN A 44 7.61 8.28 18.25
C ASN A 44 7.37 8.43 16.73
N ALA A 45 6.17 8.88 16.33
CA ALA A 45 5.84 9.07 14.93
C ALA A 45 6.74 10.12 14.26
N LEU A 46 6.98 11.24 14.94
CA LEU A 46 7.87 12.31 14.45
C LEU A 46 9.31 11.82 14.34
N GLU A 47 9.82 11.11 15.36
CA GLU A 47 11.17 10.53 15.33
C GLU A 47 11.35 9.51 14.20
N LEU A 48 10.35 8.66 13.96
CA LEU A 48 10.34 7.71 12.84
C LEU A 48 10.38 8.42 11.48
N VAL A 49 9.61 9.50 11.31
CA VAL A 49 9.61 10.32 10.09
C VAL A 49 11.00 10.90 9.84
N GLU A 50 11.59 11.58 10.84
CA GLU A 50 12.93 12.15 10.71
C GLU A 50 13.99 11.10 10.40
N SER A 51 13.94 9.97 11.09
CA SER A 51 14.89 8.88 10.90
C SER A 51 14.79 8.27 9.51
N ALA A 52 13.57 8.08 8.99
CA ALA A 52 13.34 7.57 7.66
C ALA A 52 13.85 8.54 6.58
N VAL A 53 13.64 9.83 6.75
CA VAL A 53 14.15 10.85 5.83
C VAL A 53 15.67 10.90 5.87
N ARG A 54 16.30 10.91 7.06
CA ARG A 54 17.77 10.86 7.21
C ARG A 54 18.38 9.61 6.58
N ALA A 55 17.66 8.47 6.63
CA ALA A 55 18.09 7.22 6.00
C ALA A 55 17.98 7.23 4.47
N GLY A 56 17.40 8.26 3.86
CA GLY A 56 17.28 8.41 2.42
C GLY A 56 16.16 7.60 1.79
N SER A 57 15.06 7.36 2.52
CA SER A 57 13.87 6.72 1.95
C SER A 57 13.33 7.53 0.77
N ASP A 58 12.90 6.84 -0.28
CA ASP A 58 12.25 7.50 -1.43
C ASP A 58 10.84 7.96 -1.09
N PHE A 59 10.13 7.18 -0.26
CA PHE A 59 8.76 7.45 0.17
C PHE A 59 8.56 7.08 1.63
N LEU A 60 7.66 7.78 2.30
CA LEU A 60 7.13 7.39 3.61
C LEU A 60 5.72 6.81 3.46
N LYS A 61 5.45 5.68 4.09
CA LYS A 61 4.10 5.11 4.10
C LYS A 61 3.50 5.17 5.50
N PHE A 62 2.36 5.85 5.60
CA PHE A 62 1.55 5.95 6.81
C PHE A 62 0.38 4.95 6.78
N GLN A 63 -0.34 4.86 7.87
CA GLN A 63 -1.63 4.20 7.96
C GLN A 63 -2.66 5.18 8.51
N THR A 64 -3.67 5.48 7.71
CA THR A 64 -4.74 6.42 8.07
C THR A 64 -6.02 5.63 8.22
N TYR A 65 -6.57 5.58 9.43
CA TYR A 65 -7.77 4.83 9.74
C TYR A 65 -8.54 5.47 10.90
N ILE A 66 -9.77 5.05 11.04
CA ILE A 66 -10.61 5.26 12.23
C ILE A 66 -10.88 3.86 12.79
N ALA A 67 -10.37 3.57 13.99
CA ALA A 67 -10.42 2.23 14.57
C ALA A 67 -11.84 1.64 14.63
N GLU A 68 -12.82 2.47 15.00
CA GLU A 68 -14.23 2.09 15.14
C GLU A 68 -14.95 1.85 13.80
N GLU A 69 -14.36 2.30 12.67
CA GLU A 69 -14.94 2.13 11.32
C GLU A 69 -14.22 1.02 10.51
N ARG A 70 -13.17 0.44 11.06
CA ARG A 70 -12.33 -0.53 10.34
C ARG A 70 -12.90 -1.95 10.31
N TYR A 71 -13.77 -2.29 11.24
CA TYR A 71 -14.38 -3.62 11.34
C TYR A 71 -15.89 -3.52 11.39
N ASP A 72 -16.56 -4.57 10.88
CA ASP A 72 -18.01 -4.71 11.02
C ASP A 72 -18.38 -4.83 12.51
N LYS A 73 -19.27 -3.95 12.98
CA LYS A 73 -19.77 -3.92 14.36
C LYS A 73 -20.49 -5.21 14.77
N ASN A 74 -20.99 -5.98 13.80
CA ASN A 74 -21.60 -7.28 14.03
C ASN A 74 -20.58 -8.42 14.17
N ASN A 75 -19.29 -8.17 13.93
CA ASN A 75 -18.25 -9.16 14.15
C ASN A 75 -18.11 -9.47 15.65
N PRO A 76 -18.19 -10.75 16.08
CA PRO A 76 -18.06 -11.13 17.49
C PRO A 76 -16.78 -10.63 18.16
N ARG A 77 -15.71 -10.44 17.39
CA ARG A 77 -14.41 -9.94 17.87
C ARG A 77 -14.22 -8.43 17.64
N TYR A 78 -15.30 -7.70 17.29
CA TYR A 78 -15.22 -6.26 17.00
C TYR A 78 -14.55 -5.46 18.12
N LYS A 79 -14.99 -5.68 19.37
CA LYS A 79 -14.44 -4.94 20.53
C LYS A 79 -12.94 -5.20 20.73
N GLU A 80 -12.51 -6.46 20.60
CA GLU A 80 -11.11 -6.85 20.76
C GLU A 80 -10.21 -6.16 19.71
N PHE A 81 -10.58 -6.27 18.44
CA PHE A 81 -9.79 -5.69 17.35
C PHE A 81 -9.81 -4.16 17.35
N THR A 82 -10.98 -3.57 17.67
CA THR A 82 -11.12 -2.11 17.71
C THR A 82 -10.32 -1.52 18.86
N SER A 83 -10.34 -2.14 20.05
CA SER A 83 -9.57 -1.68 21.21
C SER A 83 -8.07 -1.62 20.89
N LEU A 84 -7.51 -2.70 20.34
CA LEU A 84 -6.09 -2.76 19.97
C LEU A 84 -5.70 -1.66 18.97
N LEU A 85 -6.54 -1.44 17.95
CA LEU A 85 -6.29 -0.40 16.95
C LEU A 85 -6.45 1.00 17.54
N LYS A 86 -7.35 1.18 18.51
CA LYS A 86 -7.57 2.46 19.18
C LYS A 86 -6.36 2.89 19.99
N ASP A 87 -5.69 1.96 20.64
CA ASP A 87 -4.46 2.22 21.39
C ASP A 87 -3.30 2.70 20.49
N TRP A 88 -3.36 2.38 19.20
CA TRP A 88 -2.35 2.76 18.20
C TRP A 88 -2.81 3.88 17.26
N GLU A 89 -4.05 4.33 17.37
CA GLU A 89 -4.59 5.40 16.55
C GLU A 89 -4.03 6.76 16.99
N LEU A 90 -3.46 7.51 16.05
CA LEU A 90 -3.18 8.93 16.26
C LEU A 90 -4.44 9.74 15.98
N SER A 91 -4.69 10.76 16.78
CA SER A 91 -5.74 11.73 16.50
C SER A 91 -5.51 12.43 15.15
N ARG A 92 -6.53 13.06 14.60
CA ARG A 92 -6.38 13.77 13.30
C ARG A 92 -5.38 14.93 13.41
N ASP A 93 -5.31 15.62 14.54
CA ASP A 93 -4.35 16.70 14.74
C ASP A 93 -2.91 16.18 14.79
N GLU A 94 -2.67 15.07 15.49
CA GLU A 94 -1.37 14.40 15.50
C GLU A 94 -0.98 13.86 14.12
N GLN A 95 -1.93 13.32 13.36
CA GLN A 95 -1.67 12.93 11.98
C GLN A 95 -1.31 14.13 11.11
N ILE A 96 -1.97 15.28 11.26
CA ILE A 96 -1.63 16.52 10.56
C ILE A 96 -0.20 16.96 10.91
N GLU A 97 0.17 16.92 12.18
CA GLU A 97 1.54 17.27 12.63
C GLU A 97 2.58 16.36 11.96
N MET A 98 2.37 15.03 11.99
CA MET A 98 3.25 14.05 11.35
C MET A 98 3.39 14.28 9.84
N TRP A 99 2.28 14.55 9.14
CA TRP A 99 2.29 14.84 7.70
C TRP A 99 3.02 16.15 7.39
N ASN A 100 2.81 17.20 8.19
CA ASN A 100 3.45 18.48 8.00
C ASN A 100 4.97 18.40 8.23
N LEU A 101 5.42 17.65 9.23
CA LEU A 101 6.83 17.38 9.44
C LEU A 101 7.43 16.67 8.22
N ALA A 102 6.82 15.59 7.75
CA ALA A 102 7.30 14.85 6.57
C ALA A 102 7.45 15.76 5.35
N LYS A 103 6.45 16.62 5.09
CA LYS A 103 6.48 17.58 3.98
C LYS A 103 7.57 18.65 4.16
N SER A 104 7.74 19.19 5.37
CA SER A 104 8.77 20.20 5.66
C SER A 104 10.18 19.65 5.41
N LEU A 105 10.37 18.35 5.59
CA LEU A 105 11.61 17.62 5.29
C LEU A 105 11.74 17.20 3.81
N GLY A 106 10.78 17.59 2.96
CA GLY A 106 10.77 17.27 1.53
C GLY A 106 10.37 15.81 1.19
N ALA A 107 9.80 15.08 2.14
CA ALA A 107 9.40 13.68 1.91
C ALA A 107 8.09 13.58 1.12
N GLU A 108 8.03 12.62 0.20
CA GLU A 108 6.83 12.21 -0.48
C GLU A 108 6.10 11.14 0.33
N VAL A 109 4.83 11.42 0.66
CA VAL A 109 4.05 10.58 1.58
C VAL A 109 2.84 9.98 0.89
N PHE A 110 2.60 8.70 1.14
CA PHE A 110 1.35 8.02 0.82
C PHE A 110 0.86 7.20 2.01
N THR A 111 -0.37 6.71 1.94
CA THR A 111 -0.96 6.04 3.10
C THR A 111 -1.80 4.83 2.73
N SER A 112 -1.91 3.89 3.66
CA SER A 112 -2.97 2.88 3.62
C SER A 112 -4.26 3.48 4.14
N VAL A 113 -5.38 3.17 3.47
CA VAL A 113 -6.73 3.62 3.83
C VAL A 113 -7.67 2.42 3.94
N TYR A 114 -8.71 2.56 4.74
CA TYR A 114 -9.64 1.47 5.04
C TYR A 114 -11.11 1.92 4.99
N GLU A 115 -11.37 3.21 5.02
CA GLU A 115 -12.71 3.81 4.95
C GLU A 115 -12.66 5.18 4.24
N LEU A 116 -13.84 5.69 3.86
CA LEU A 116 -14.00 6.92 3.07
C LEU A 116 -13.38 8.16 3.74
N LYS A 117 -13.61 8.33 5.04
CA LYS A 117 -13.09 9.52 5.78
C LYS A 117 -11.57 9.59 5.77
N SER A 118 -10.88 8.43 5.73
CA SER A 118 -9.43 8.40 5.62
C SER A 118 -8.93 8.71 4.21
N ILE A 119 -9.71 8.40 3.17
CA ILE A 119 -9.42 8.85 1.80
C ILE A 119 -9.53 10.37 1.72
N GLU A 120 -10.63 10.94 2.23
CA GLU A 120 -10.87 12.39 2.25
C GLU A 120 -9.78 13.14 3.03
N PHE A 121 -9.37 12.61 4.17
CA PHE A 121 -8.27 13.16 4.96
C PHE A 121 -6.95 13.10 4.20
N ALA A 122 -6.60 11.95 3.63
CA ALA A 122 -5.36 11.79 2.88
C ALA A 122 -5.30 12.71 1.64
N GLU A 123 -6.44 12.97 0.96
CA GLU A 123 -6.50 13.94 -0.12
C GLU A 123 -6.20 15.36 0.38
N LYS A 124 -6.80 15.78 1.50
CA LYS A 124 -6.51 17.09 2.13
C LYS A 124 -5.04 17.22 2.51
N MET A 125 -4.43 16.13 2.97
CA MET A 125 -3.01 16.09 3.31
C MET A 125 -2.09 15.98 2.08
N GLY A 126 -2.62 15.82 0.88
CA GLY A 126 -1.85 15.77 -0.37
C GLY A 126 -1.06 14.47 -0.54
N THR A 127 -1.65 13.32 -0.20
CA THR A 127 -1.06 12.00 -0.47
C THR A 127 -0.68 11.85 -1.94
N ILE A 128 0.45 11.22 -2.25
CA ILE A 128 0.88 10.97 -3.64
C ILE A 128 0.22 9.74 -4.26
N GLY A 129 -0.41 8.88 -3.45
CA GLY A 129 -1.05 7.64 -3.88
C GLY A 129 -1.59 6.87 -2.69
N TYR A 130 -2.01 5.65 -2.94
CA TYR A 130 -2.65 4.82 -1.92
C TYR A 130 -2.04 3.43 -1.82
N LYS A 131 -2.07 2.86 -0.62
CA LYS A 131 -1.80 1.45 -0.38
C LYS A 131 -3.09 0.74 0.00
N ILE A 132 -3.36 -0.37 -0.65
CA ILE A 132 -4.48 -1.27 -0.32
C ILE A 132 -3.89 -2.54 0.31
N ALA A 133 -4.31 -2.82 1.54
CA ALA A 133 -3.91 -4.02 2.27
C ALA A 133 -4.46 -5.29 1.61
N ALA A 134 -3.83 -6.44 1.88
CA ALA A 134 -4.23 -7.70 1.25
C ALA A 134 -5.69 -8.08 1.53
N PHE A 135 -6.16 -7.88 2.75
CA PHE A 135 -7.55 -8.18 3.13
C PHE A 135 -8.57 -7.19 2.54
N GLU A 136 -8.12 -5.98 2.11
CA GLU A 136 -8.96 -4.99 1.43
C GLU A 136 -8.98 -5.15 -0.10
N MET A 137 -8.21 -6.06 -0.65
CA MET A 137 -8.08 -6.26 -2.09
C MET A 137 -9.44 -6.53 -2.79
N LYS A 138 -10.37 -7.14 -2.07
CA LYS A 138 -11.72 -7.45 -2.56
C LYS A 138 -12.77 -6.39 -2.17
N ASN A 139 -12.40 -5.37 -1.44
CA ASN A 139 -13.30 -4.28 -1.00
C ASN A 139 -13.58 -3.33 -2.18
N LYS A 140 -14.46 -3.77 -3.10
CA LYS A 140 -14.81 -2.98 -4.28
C LYS A 140 -15.38 -1.59 -3.95
N PRO A 141 -16.20 -1.39 -2.89
CA PRO A 141 -16.61 -0.06 -2.46
C PRO A 141 -15.40 0.86 -2.17
N LEU A 142 -14.46 0.43 -1.32
CA LEU A 142 -13.25 1.20 -1.00
C LEU A 142 -12.43 1.51 -2.27
N LEU A 143 -12.22 0.51 -3.12
CA LEU A 143 -11.47 0.67 -4.37
C LEU A 143 -12.11 1.70 -5.29
N LYS A 144 -13.44 1.71 -5.42
CA LYS A 144 -14.16 2.70 -6.24
C LYS A 144 -13.95 4.13 -5.72
N GLU A 145 -13.93 4.34 -4.40
CA GLU A 145 -13.66 5.67 -3.85
C GLU A 145 -12.21 6.09 -4.11
N VAL A 146 -11.25 5.18 -3.94
CA VAL A 146 -9.84 5.45 -4.28
C VAL A 146 -9.68 5.77 -5.77
N PHE A 147 -10.42 5.11 -6.69
CA PHE A 147 -10.33 5.40 -8.14
C PHE A 147 -10.77 6.81 -8.49
N LYS A 148 -11.72 7.40 -7.75
CA LYS A 148 -12.17 8.79 -7.97
C LYS A 148 -11.03 9.80 -7.83
N THR A 149 -10.01 9.47 -7.02
CA THR A 149 -8.84 10.35 -6.81
C THR A 149 -7.88 10.36 -8.01
N LYS A 150 -7.98 9.39 -8.93
CA LYS A 150 -7.09 9.18 -10.09
C LYS A 150 -5.61 9.00 -9.73
N LYS A 151 -5.29 8.86 -8.45
CA LYS A 151 -3.94 8.61 -7.95
C LYS A 151 -3.52 7.15 -8.11
N PRO A 152 -2.22 6.86 -8.19
CA PRO A 152 -1.73 5.49 -8.31
C PRO A 152 -1.93 4.70 -7.02
N ILE A 153 -2.07 3.38 -7.16
CA ILE A 153 -2.40 2.47 -6.07
C ILE A 153 -1.37 1.34 -6.01
N ILE A 154 -0.85 1.06 -4.83
CA ILE A 154 -0.07 -0.15 -4.54
C ILE A 154 -0.98 -1.14 -3.82
N ILE A 155 -1.17 -2.33 -4.38
CA ILE A 155 -2.08 -3.34 -3.84
C ILE A 155 -1.32 -4.59 -3.46
N SER A 156 -1.48 -5.05 -2.22
CA SER A 156 -0.95 -6.33 -1.75
C SER A 156 -1.86 -7.49 -2.16
N CYS A 157 -1.26 -8.53 -2.76
CA CYS A 157 -1.95 -9.74 -3.21
C CYS A 157 -1.62 -10.93 -2.30
N GLY A 158 -1.83 -10.76 -0.98
CA GLY A 158 -1.77 -11.85 -0.01
C GLY A 158 -3.14 -12.48 0.23
N MET A 159 -3.16 -13.68 0.85
CA MET A 159 -4.39 -14.42 1.19
C MET A 159 -5.32 -14.68 0.01
N THR A 160 -4.78 -14.74 -1.21
CA THR A 160 -5.54 -14.85 -2.45
C THR A 160 -4.90 -15.84 -3.41
N ASN A 161 -5.70 -16.40 -4.30
CA ASN A 161 -5.26 -17.21 -5.41
C ASN A 161 -5.13 -16.38 -6.70
N LEU A 162 -4.62 -17.01 -7.78
CA LEU A 162 -4.37 -16.32 -9.05
C LEU A 162 -5.67 -15.88 -9.76
N ASP A 163 -6.77 -16.56 -9.56
CA ASP A 163 -8.04 -16.21 -10.20
C ASP A 163 -8.64 -14.97 -9.55
N GLU A 164 -8.57 -14.87 -8.23
CA GLU A 164 -8.98 -13.69 -7.48
C GLU A 164 -8.12 -12.46 -7.84
N ILE A 165 -6.80 -12.64 -8.04
CA ILE A 165 -5.93 -11.56 -8.53
C ILE A 165 -6.33 -11.15 -9.96
N ASN A 166 -6.71 -12.11 -10.80
CA ASN A 166 -7.15 -11.83 -12.16
C ASN A 166 -8.46 -11.04 -12.18
N GLU A 167 -9.42 -11.38 -11.32
CA GLU A 167 -10.66 -10.61 -11.14
C GLU A 167 -10.37 -9.17 -10.70
N LEU A 168 -9.46 -8.99 -9.72
CA LEU A 168 -9.03 -7.67 -9.31
C LEU A 168 -8.43 -6.89 -10.48
N VAL A 169 -7.52 -7.50 -11.24
CA VAL A 169 -6.84 -6.85 -12.38
C VAL A 169 -7.85 -6.44 -13.46
N ASN A 170 -8.85 -7.26 -13.74
CA ASN A 170 -9.93 -6.89 -14.66
C ASN A 170 -10.69 -5.67 -14.14
N PHE A 171 -11.09 -5.68 -12.87
CA PHE A 171 -11.78 -4.57 -12.24
C PHE A 171 -10.94 -3.26 -12.23
N LEU A 172 -9.63 -3.36 -11.97
CA LEU A 172 -8.72 -2.20 -12.04
C LEU A 172 -8.62 -1.64 -13.47
N ASN A 173 -8.52 -2.51 -14.47
CA ASN A 173 -8.43 -2.13 -15.88
C ASN A 173 -9.73 -1.49 -16.39
N GLU A 174 -10.90 -2.03 -16.03
CA GLU A 174 -12.21 -1.48 -16.36
C GLU A 174 -12.39 -0.04 -15.81
N ASN A 175 -11.76 0.24 -14.66
CA ASN A 175 -11.80 1.56 -14.04
C ASN A 175 -10.59 2.46 -14.40
N ASN A 176 -9.76 2.06 -15.39
CA ASN A 176 -8.57 2.79 -15.81
C ASN A 176 -7.60 3.14 -14.66
N ALA A 177 -7.55 2.32 -13.62
CA ALA A 177 -6.69 2.55 -12.48
C ALA A 177 -5.20 2.44 -12.85
N LYS A 178 -4.36 3.26 -12.21
CA LYS A 178 -2.90 3.14 -12.23
C LYS A 178 -2.49 2.32 -11.02
N TYR A 179 -1.94 1.13 -11.21
CA TYR A 179 -1.70 0.22 -10.09
C TYR A 179 -0.40 -0.56 -10.19
N ILE A 180 0.10 -0.95 -9.03
CA ILE A 180 1.26 -1.80 -8.81
C ILE A 180 0.80 -2.96 -7.93
N LEU A 181 1.14 -4.19 -8.26
CA LEU A 181 0.82 -5.35 -7.43
C LEU A 181 2.04 -5.81 -6.64
N LEU A 182 1.83 -6.15 -5.37
CA LEU A 182 2.85 -6.74 -4.52
C LEU A 182 2.50 -8.17 -4.16
N HIS A 183 3.45 -9.09 -4.36
CA HIS A 183 3.40 -10.37 -3.69
C HIS A 183 3.68 -10.16 -2.20
N VAL A 184 2.80 -10.65 -1.35
CA VAL A 184 2.96 -10.61 0.10
C VAL A 184 2.49 -11.93 0.73
N VAL A 185 3.05 -12.24 1.89
CA VAL A 185 2.55 -13.28 2.79
C VAL A 185 2.09 -12.62 4.07
N SER A 186 0.82 -12.80 4.42
CA SER A 186 0.19 -12.14 5.58
C SER A 186 0.47 -12.93 6.87
N SER A 187 1.74 -12.99 7.26
CA SER A 187 2.23 -13.61 8.49
C SER A 187 3.24 -12.69 9.16
N TYR A 188 3.08 -12.46 10.47
CA TYR A 188 3.94 -11.56 11.26
C TYR A 188 4.32 -12.23 12.59
N PRO A 189 5.59 -12.64 12.76
CA PRO A 189 6.68 -12.60 11.79
C PRO A 189 6.52 -13.65 10.68
N LEU A 190 7.17 -13.41 9.54
CA LEU A 190 7.25 -14.37 8.45
C LEU A 190 8.55 -15.18 8.55
N GLU A 191 8.46 -16.50 8.53
CA GLU A 191 9.62 -17.36 8.34
C GLU A 191 10.09 -17.31 6.88
N GLU A 192 11.39 -17.15 6.64
CA GLU A 192 11.98 -16.97 5.30
C GLU A 192 11.55 -18.05 4.30
N ARG A 193 11.49 -19.32 4.73
CA ARG A 193 11.07 -20.46 3.90
C ARG A 193 9.64 -20.31 3.34
N HIS A 194 8.79 -19.48 3.96
CA HIS A 194 7.42 -19.24 3.57
C HIS A 194 7.25 -17.94 2.75
N SER A 195 8.35 -17.28 2.39
CA SER A 195 8.30 -16.03 1.61
C SER A 195 7.82 -16.25 0.16
N TYR A 196 8.08 -17.42 -0.41
CA TYR A 196 7.66 -17.82 -1.76
C TYR A 196 7.96 -16.76 -2.83
N LEU A 197 9.14 -16.13 -2.79
CA LEU A 197 9.53 -15.02 -3.68
C LEU A 197 9.42 -15.35 -5.18
N SER A 198 9.47 -16.65 -5.54
CA SER A 198 9.26 -17.11 -6.92
C SER A 198 7.88 -16.72 -7.48
N LYS A 199 6.87 -16.47 -6.62
CA LYS A 199 5.55 -15.99 -7.04
C LYS A 199 5.60 -14.64 -7.74
N ILE A 200 6.57 -13.77 -7.40
CA ILE A 200 6.81 -12.53 -8.12
C ILE A 200 6.99 -12.78 -9.62
N ASN A 201 7.77 -13.81 -9.99
CA ASN A 201 7.99 -14.16 -11.39
C ASN A 201 6.70 -14.68 -12.05
N ILE A 202 5.88 -15.44 -11.34
CA ILE A 202 4.58 -15.91 -11.84
C ILE A 202 3.66 -14.73 -12.13
N LEU A 203 3.56 -13.77 -11.20
CA LEU A 203 2.77 -12.56 -11.39
C LEU A 203 3.31 -11.71 -12.55
N LYS A 204 4.64 -11.58 -12.64
CA LYS A 204 5.31 -10.88 -13.76
C LYS A 204 5.03 -11.50 -15.13
N GLN A 205 4.84 -12.80 -15.22
CA GLN A 205 4.48 -13.49 -16.47
C GLN A 205 3.00 -13.29 -16.83
N LYS A 206 2.13 -13.23 -15.83
CA LYS A 206 0.68 -13.18 -16.02
C LYS A 206 0.14 -11.76 -16.23
N PHE A 207 0.68 -10.76 -15.51
CA PHE A 207 0.14 -9.40 -15.51
C PHE A 207 1.09 -8.39 -16.15
N LYS A 208 0.51 -7.33 -16.77
CA LYS A 208 1.24 -6.29 -17.52
C LYS A 208 1.47 -5.02 -16.71
N CYS A 209 1.28 -5.06 -15.38
CA CYS A 209 1.56 -3.97 -14.46
C CYS A 209 2.92 -4.16 -13.79
N PRO A 210 3.47 -3.15 -13.08
CA PRO A 210 4.61 -3.34 -12.20
C PRO A 210 4.28 -4.35 -11.10
N ILE A 211 5.25 -5.22 -10.77
CA ILE A 211 5.12 -6.27 -9.75
C ILE A 211 6.32 -6.18 -8.80
N GLY A 212 6.04 -6.13 -7.51
CA GLY A 212 7.03 -6.21 -6.44
C GLY A 212 6.77 -7.35 -5.47
#